data_81d9bdb4d2351ef7a594b00f53f09614
#
_entry.id   81d9bdb4d2351ef7a594b00f53f09614
#
_cell.length_a   1.000
_cell.length_b   1.000
_cell.length_c   1.000
_cell.angle_alpha   90.00
_cell.angle_beta   90.00
_cell.angle_gamma   90.00
#
_symmetry.space_group_name_H-M   'P 1'
#
loop_
_entity.id
_entity.type
_entity.pdbx_description
1 polymer ?
#
loop_
_entity_poly.entity_id
_entity_poly.type
_entity_poly.pdbx_seq_one_letter_code
_entity_poly.pdbx_strand_id
1 'polypeptide(L)'
;MDLIGKETLERIYDYADIFHCEPIEKVAHEFVTECKITTGNFDNVIECRYRIPDYWDIGEVYERLIEDSYKDSDILKGLWEVYHSWIDEKISDYNTDFYYQPRDYIAACYKKGEVL
;
A
#
# COMPACT_ATOMS: atom_id res chain seq x y z
N MET A 1 -7.29 -3.75 1.96
CA MET A 1 -7.66 -4.06 0.57
C MET A 1 -9.00 -4.79 0.47
N ASP A 2 -9.19 -5.88 1.20
CA ASP A 2 -10.46 -6.64 1.16
C ASP A 2 -11.67 -5.83 1.67
N LEU A 3 -11.47 -4.96 2.67
CA LEU A 3 -12.54 -4.13 3.21
C LEU A 3 -13.08 -3.10 2.21
N ILE A 4 -12.23 -2.64 1.31
CA ILE A 4 -12.60 -1.71 0.23
C ILE A 4 -13.29 -2.48 -0.90
N GLY A 5 -12.77 -3.67 -1.21
CA GLY A 5 -13.26 -4.50 -2.29
C GLY A 5 -12.65 -4.14 -3.64
N LYS A 6 -12.63 -5.13 -4.52
CA LYS A 6 -11.99 -5.00 -5.83
C LYS A 6 -12.71 -3.98 -6.73
N GLU A 7 -14.03 -3.94 -6.67
CA GLU A 7 -14.83 -3.01 -7.47
C GLU A 7 -14.57 -1.55 -7.10
N THR A 8 -14.52 -1.25 -5.82
CA THR A 8 -14.20 0.10 -5.33
C THR A 8 -12.76 0.47 -5.68
N LEU A 9 -11.83 -0.47 -5.59
CA LEU A 9 -10.45 -0.27 -5.96
C LEU A 9 -10.31 0.10 -7.44
N GLU A 10 -11.02 -0.60 -8.33
CA GLU A 10 -11.06 -0.30 -9.76
C GLU A 10 -11.59 1.12 -10.01
N ARG A 11 -12.63 1.53 -9.28
CA ARG A 11 -13.19 2.87 -9.37
C ARG A 11 -12.17 3.94 -8.96
N ILE A 12 -11.45 3.71 -7.88
CA ILE A 12 -10.39 4.63 -7.43
C ILE A 12 -9.31 4.76 -8.50
N TYR A 13 -8.90 3.65 -9.07
CA TYR A 13 -7.88 3.63 -10.11
C TYR A 13 -8.33 4.37 -11.37
N ASP A 14 -9.55 4.11 -11.83
CA ASP A 14 -10.10 4.71 -13.06
C ASP A 14 -10.33 6.22 -12.92
N TYR A 15 -10.63 6.71 -11.74
CA TYR A 15 -10.91 8.12 -11.47
C TYR A 15 -9.84 8.78 -10.60
N ALA A 16 -8.61 8.28 -10.66
CA ALA A 16 -7.50 8.77 -9.83
C ALA A 16 -7.25 10.27 -9.97
N ASP A 17 -7.37 10.80 -11.20
CA ASP A 17 -7.17 12.24 -11.47
C ASP A 17 -8.18 13.11 -10.70
N ILE A 18 -9.41 12.64 -10.55
CA ILE A 18 -10.46 13.34 -9.80
C ILE A 18 -10.15 13.31 -8.30
N PHE A 19 -9.82 12.12 -7.77
CA PHE A 19 -9.49 11.98 -6.36
C PHE A 19 -8.21 12.70 -5.97
N HIS A 20 -7.28 12.88 -6.91
CA HIS A 20 -6.03 13.59 -6.69
C HIS A 20 -6.23 15.07 -6.37
N CYS A 21 -7.34 15.65 -6.76
CA CYS A 21 -7.70 17.05 -6.46
C CYS A 21 -8.25 17.24 -5.04
N GLU A 22 -8.44 16.17 -4.29
CA GLU A 22 -9.00 16.19 -2.94
C GLU A 22 -7.94 15.88 -1.90
N PRO A 23 -8.04 16.43 -0.66
CA PRO A 23 -7.15 16.02 0.42
C PRO A 23 -7.28 14.52 0.70
N ILE A 24 -6.14 13.86 0.91
CA ILE A 24 -6.12 12.41 1.12
C ILE A 24 -6.95 11.98 2.33
N GLU A 25 -6.97 12.77 3.40
CA GLU A 25 -7.76 12.50 4.60
C GLU A 25 -9.26 12.50 4.30
N LYS A 26 -9.70 13.43 3.44
CA LYS A 26 -11.09 13.53 3.03
C LYS A 26 -11.50 12.31 2.20
N VAL A 27 -10.67 11.93 1.22
CA VAL A 27 -10.92 10.76 0.37
C VAL A 27 -10.96 9.48 1.21
N ALA A 28 -10.01 9.30 2.12
CA ALA A 28 -9.96 8.16 3.01
C ALA A 28 -11.23 8.09 3.88
N HIS A 29 -11.66 9.21 4.45
CA HIS A 29 -12.88 9.28 5.27
C HIS A 29 -14.11 8.88 4.47
N GLU A 30 -14.24 9.36 3.24
CA GLU A 30 -15.36 9.02 2.36
C GLU A 30 -15.42 7.51 2.09
N PHE A 31 -14.29 6.88 1.79
CA PHE A 31 -14.25 5.44 1.54
C PHE A 31 -14.49 4.61 2.80
N VAL A 32 -13.97 5.05 3.94
CA VAL A 32 -14.25 4.40 5.23
C VAL A 32 -15.77 4.40 5.52
N THR A 33 -16.42 5.54 5.27
CA THR A 33 -17.86 5.68 5.48
C THR A 33 -18.66 4.89 4.45
N GLU A 34 -18.32 5.00 3.17
CA GLU A 34 -19.01 4.31 2.07
C GLU A 34 -18.92 2.80 2.18
N CYS A 35 -17.74 2.27 2.50
CA CYS A 35 -17.51 0.83 2.64
C CYS A 35 -17.83 0.30 4.04
N LYS A 36 -18.29 1.15 4.95
CA LYS A 36 -18.66 0.79 6.34
C LYS A 36 -17.50 0.11 7.08
N ILE A 37 -16.28 0.64 6.89
CA ILE A 37 -15.09 0.11 7.53
C ILE A 37 -15.06 0.58 8.98
N THR A 38 -14.89 -0.37 9.92
CA THR A 38 -14.73 -0.06 11.33
C THR A 38 -13.26 -0.14 11.73
N THR A 39 -12.89 0.63 12.77
CA THR A 39 -11.52 0.62 13.30
C THR A 39 -11.19 -0.76 13.86
N GLY A 40 -10.06 -1.33 13.40
CA GLY A 40 -9.54 -2.59 13.90
C GLY A 40 -8.64 -2.41 15.12
N ASN A 41 -8.04 -3.51 15.55
CA ASN A 41 -7.13 -3.54 16.70
C ASN A 41 -5.65 -3.49 16.32
N PHE A 42 -5.35 -3.50 15.03
CA PHE A 42 -3.98 -3.46 14.55
C PHE A 42 -3.36 -2.10 14.81
N ASP A 43 -2.21 -2.10 15.50
CA ASP A 43 -1.46 -0.89 15.79
C ASP A 43 0.03 -1.16 15.58
N ASN A 44 0.61 -0.51 14.58
CA ASN A 44 2.01 -0.65 14.23
C ASN A 44 2.87 0.56 14.68
N VAL A 45 2.28 1.47 15.44
CA VAL A 45 2.94 2.71 15.90
C VAL A 45 3.47 2.57 17.31
N ILE A 46 2.73 1.93 18.21
CA ILE A 46 2.98 1.88 19.64
C ILE A 46 4.38 1.35 20.00
N GLU A 47 4.83 0.30 19.30
CA GLU A 47 6.13 -0.32 19.53
C GLU A 47 7.18 0.05 18.48
N CYS A 48 6.90 1.05 17.66
CA CYS A 48 7.81 1.48 16.61
C CYS A 48 9.04 2.16 17.22
N ARG A 49 10.24 1.65 16.86
CA ARG A 49 11.54 2.16 17.34
C ARG A 49 12.19 3.12 16.36
N TYR A 50 11.65 3.25 15.19
CA TYR A 50 12.19 4.07 14.10
C TYR A 50 11.21 5.18 13.76
N ARG A 51 11.61 6.05 12.82
CA ARG A 51 10.72 7.07 12.29
C ARG A 51 9.47 6.42 11.72
N ILE A 52 8.30 6.91 12.15
CA ILE A 52 7.01 6.45 11.61
C ILE A 52 6.85 7.02 10.21
N PRO A 53 6.68 6.18 9.15
CA PRO A 53 6.46 6.67 7.81
C PRO A 53 5.10 7.36 7.70
N ASP A 54 5.03 8.42 6.88
CA ASP A 54 3.75 9.07 6.58
C ASP A 54 3.03 8.36 5.43
N TYR A 55 1.84 8.84 5.09
CA TYR A 55 1.04 8.24 4.01
C TYR A 55 1.76 8.24 2.67
N TRP A 56 2.55 9.27 2.40
CA TRP A 56 3.28 9.41 1.15
C TRP A 56 4.45 8.45 1.09
N ASP A 57 5.15 8.25 2.21
CA ASP A 57 6.23 7.26 2.32
C ASP A 57 5.72 5.85 2.07
N ILE A 58 4.59 5.51 2.71
CA ILE A 58 3.97 4.19 2.56
C ILE A 58 3.51 3.98 1.10
N GLY A 59 2.80 4.94 0.56
CA GLY A 59 2.31 4.88 -0.82
C GLY A 59 3.43 4.75 -1.83
N GLU A 60 4.54 5.46 -1.62
CA GLU A 60 5.70 5.42 -2.50
C GLU A 60 6.37 4.04 -2.53
N VAL A 61 6.46 3.36 -1.39
CA VAL A 61 7.01 2.00 -1.33
C VAL A 61 6.18 1.05 -2.18
N TYR A 62 4.85 1.08 -2.04
CA TYR A 62 3.95 0.24 -2.84
C TYR A 62 4.00 0.60 -4.32
N GLU A 63 3.96 1.88 -4.66
CA GLU A 63 4.00 2.35 -6.03
C GLU A 63 5.26 1.86 -6.75
N ARG A 64 6.42 2.06 -6.15
CA ARG A 64 7.69 1.64 -6.74
C ARG A 64 7.79 0.13 -6.87
N LEU A 65 7.34 -0.62 -5.86
CA LEU A 65 7.32 -2.08 -5.91
C LEU A 65 6.47 -2.58 -7.07
N ILE A 66 5.28 -2.04 -7.23
CA ILE A 66 4.36 -2.44 -8.29
C ILE A 66 4.93 -2.08 -9.66
N GLU A 67 5.45 -0.87 -9.83
CA GLU A 67 6.06 -0.43 -11.08
C GLU A 67 7.25 -1.30 -11.48
N ASP A 68 8.07 -1.72 -10.51
CA ASP A 68 9.25 -2.53 -10.76
C ASP A 68 8.93 -4.02 -11.00
N SER A 69 7.75 -4.47 -10.60
CA SER A 69 7.37 -5.89 -10.63
C SER A 69 6.34 -6.23 -11.71
N TYR A 70 5.59 -5.26 -12.21
CA TYR A 70 4.50 -5.47 -13.15
C TYR A 70 4.61 -4.52 -14.34
N LYS A 71 4.06 -4.94 -15.47
CA LYS A 71 3.95 -4.11 -16.69
C LYS A 71 2.87 -3.04 -16.49
N ASP A 72 2.94 -1.95 -17.24
CA ASP A 72 1.95 -0.87 -17.18
C ASP A 72 0.52 -1.35 -17.37
N SER A 73 0.31 -2.36 -18.22
CA SER A 73 -1.01 -2.94 -18.46
C SER A 73 -1.53 -3.78 -17.28
N ASP A 74 -0.66 -4.15 -16.34
CA ASP A 74 -0.98 -5.04 -15.23
C ASP A 74 -0.90 -4.33 -13.85
N ILE A 75 -0.88 -3.01 -13.82
CA ILE A 75 -0.72 -2.24 -12.58
C ILE A 75 -1.84 -2.52 -11.59
N LEU A 76 -3.09 -2.55 -12.03
CA LEU A 76 -4.24 -2.82 -11.14
C LEU A 76 -4.16 -4.23 -10.55
N LYS A 77 -3.79 -5.21 -11.37
CA LYS A 77 -3.54 -6.57 -10.92
C LYS A 77 -2.41 -6.63 -9.91
N GLY A 78 -1.31 -5.91 -10.19
CA GLY A 78 -0.17 -5.83 -9.29
C GLY A 78 -0.53 -5.22 -7.95
N LEU A 79 -1.31 -4.16 -7.95
CA LEU A 79 -1.80 -3.52 -6.73
C LEU A 79 -2.57 -4.52 -5.86
N TRP A 80 -3.50 -5.26 -6.44
CA TRP A 80 -4.27 -6.27 -5.73
C TRP A 80 -3.38 -7.38 -5.18
N GLU A 81 -2.49 -7.93 -6.01
CA GLU A 81 -1.60 -9.03 -5.62
C GLU A 81 -0.59 -8.65 -4.55
N VAL A 82 0.03 -7.46 -4.65
CA VAL A 82 1.01 -7.00 -3.65
C VAL A 82 0.36 -6.85 -2.28
N TYR A 83 -0.81 -6.23 -2.19
CA TYR A 83 -1.51 -6.05 -0.93
C TYR A 83 -2.04 -7.37 -0.33
N HIS A 84 -2.14 -8.43 -1.13
CA HIS A 84 -2.53 -9.76 -0.65
C HIS A 84 -1.34 -10.71 -0.51
N SER A 85 -0.11 -10.20 -0.62
CA SER A 85 1.11 -10.98 -0.52
C SER A 85 1.75 -10.86 0.85
N TRP A 86 2.76 -11.71 1.07
CA TRP A 86 3.55 -11.70 2.32
C TRP A 86 4.26 -10.36 2.57
N ILE A 87 4.61 -9.63 1.50
CA ILE A 87 5.39 -8.40 1.64
C ILE A 87 4.58 -7.27 2.28
N ASP A 88 3.26 -7.33 2.21
CA ASP A 88 2.38 -6.37 2.89
C ASP A 88 2.62 -6.37 4.40
N GLU A 89 2.82 -7.54 5.00
CA GLU A 89 3.17 -7.66 6.41
C GLU A 89 4.47 -6.95 6.74
N LYS A 90 5.48 -7.08 5.87
CA LYS A 90 6.79 -6.44 6.07
C LYS A 90 6.70 -4.92 5.94
N ILE A 91 5.96 -4.43 4.97
CA ILE A 91 5.78 -2.99 4.76
C ILE A 91 4.96 -2.39 5.91
N SER A 92 3.99 -3.12 6.45
CA SER A 92 3.16 -2.69 7.57
C SER A 92 3.88 -2.73 8.92
N ASP A 93 5.03 -3.39 9.00
CA ASP A 93 5.86 -3.42 10.20
C ASP A 93 6.90 -2.29 10.11
N TYR A 94 6.69 -1.21 10.87
CA TYR A 94 7.56 -0.04 10.85
C TYR A 94 8.90 -0.28 11.55
N ASN A 95 9.09 -1.43 12.18
CA ASN A 95 10.37 -1.83 12.77
C ASN A 95 11.29 -2.54 11.78
N THR A 96 10.85 -2.75 10.52
CA THR A 96 11.73 -3.26 9.48
C THR A 96 12.50 -2.11 8.83
N ASP A 97 13.55 -2.45 8.11
CA ASP A 97 14.35 -1.47 7.39
C ASP A 97 13.91 -1.24 5.94
N PHE A 98 12.75 -1.76 5.54
CA PHE A 98 12.26 -1.66 4.16
C PHE A 98 12.15 -0.22 3.67
N TYR A 99 11.79 0.71 4.54
CA TYR A 99 11.67 2.14 4.17
C TYR A 99 13.02 2.79 3.86
N TYR A 100 14.13 2.15 4.23
CA TYR A 100 15.49 2.62 4.00
C TYR A 100 16.22 1.82 2.94
N GLN A 101 15.60 0.78 2.38
CA GLN A 101 16.21 -0.06 1.37
C GLN A 101 15.98 0.48 -0.04
N PRO A 102 16.92 0.25 -0.97
CA PRO A 102 16.72 0.62 -2.37
C PRO A 102 15.50 -0.10 -2.96
N ARG A 103 14.82 0.56 -3.90
CA ARG A 103 13.64 -0.01 -4.56
C ARG A 103 13.96 -1.33 -5.26
N ASP A 104 15.15 -1.47 -5.82
CA ASP A 104 15.59 -2.69 -6.49
C ASP A 104 15.66 -3.88 -5.55
N TYR A 105 16.09 -3.64 -4.31
CA TYR A 105 16.14 -4.66 -3.27
C TYR A 105 14.75 -5.16 -2.90
N ILE A 106 13.80 -4.24 -2.72
CA ILE A 106 12.42 -4.58 -2.37
C ILE A 106 11.77 -5.39 -3.49
N ALA A 107 11.96 -4.98 -4.75
CA ALA A 107 11.44 -5.72 -5.91
C ALA A 107 12.08 -7.12 -6.01
N ALA A 108 13.36 -7.25 -5.73
CA ALA A 108 14.05 -8.54 -5.72
C ALA A 108 13.52 -9.46 -4.63
N CYS A 109 13.25 -8.94 -3.43
CA CYS A 109 12.62 -9.69 -2.35
C CYS A 109 11.25 -10.21 -2.77
N TYR A 110 10.44 -9.38 -3.39
CA TYR A 110 9.10 -9.75 -3.83
C TYR A 110 9.16 -10.89 -4.85
N LYS A 111 10.03 -10.79 -5.84
CA LYS A 111 10.22 -11.84 -6.86
C LYS A 111 10.70 -13.15 -6.26
N LYS A 112 11.62 -13.08 -5.31
CA LYS A 112 12.21 -14.24 -4.65
C LYS A 112 11.22 -14.91 -3.69
N GLY A 113 10.29 -14.15 -3.13
CA GLY A 113 9.34 -14.63 -2.14
C GLY A 113 9.88 -14.63 -0.72
N GLU A 114 11.00 -13.98 -0.48
CA GLU A 114 11.63 -13.89 0.85
C GLU A 114 12.53 -12.65 0.95
N VAL A 115 12.82 -12.25 2.18
CA VAL A 115 13.79 -11.16 2.43
C VAL A 115 15.20 -11.64 2.11
N LEU A 116 15.88 -10.92 1.25
CA LEU A 116 17.23 -11.26 0.79
C LEU A 116 18.33 -10.80 1.75
#